data_ab607ebb42e54f43fbea4e0b622ed38d
#
_entry.id   ab607ebb42e54f43fbea4e0b622ed38d
#
_cell.length_a   1.000
_cell.length_b   1.000
_cell.length_c   1.000
_cell.angle_alpha   90.00
_cell.angle_beta   90.00
_cell.angle_gamma   90.00
#
_symmetry.space_group_name_H-M   'P 1'
#
loop_
_entity.id
_entity.type
_entity.pdbx_description
1 polymer ?
#
loop_
_entity_poly.entity_id
_entity_poly.type
_entity_poly.pdbx_seq_one_letter_code
_entity_poly.pdbx_strand_id
1 'polypeptide(L)'
;MKHTTTDRASDLAGLYTLSIRMVIGWTYFSAFWRRLVLENKLTPDESGYIGEKFNHFLPNALGIKPIIEYLVTHPDALQRSMMTFTIIEAVVGLCIILGLITRLMSIGIFSLALGILLGSGWLGTTCVDEWQIGVLGIAGGFVLFLTGSGPYSLDYYFMKNNKSFTHKKWFSWLGSGLLPIWKPKVFVLAGTIIIFGLTLFTNQYFHGGVWGTLHNKSVKPKLEISAISLNDSTLTFEVYRTEGADVYGSFLIGIQVLDKNGDTIEEINQEKLSTFPKEHIHNHYVAKVKPGKHSMIIPLGAKADITLNLNHPETANSLKLIDISGIEWTTEIHPE
;
A
#
# COMPACT_ATOMS: atom_id res chain seq x y z
N MET A 1 44.96 -15.18 13.25
CA MET A 1 44.90 -13.92 12.47
C MET A 1 44.83 -12.75 13.44
N LYS A 2 45.74 -11.77 13.39
CA LYS A 2 45.62 -10.54 14.18
C LYS A 2 44.47 -9.72 13.56
N HIS A 3 43.36 -9.59 14.26
CA HIS A 3 42.29 -8.66 13.86
C HIS A 3 42.84 -7.24 13.81
N THR A 4 42.72 -6.58 12.68
CA THR A 4 43.07 -5.16 12.59
C THR A 4 42.03 -4.35 13.37
N THR A 5 42.40 -3.15 13.84
CA THR A 5 41.44 -2.25 14.52
C THR A 5 40.20 -1.96 13.67
N THR A 6 40.35 -1.97 12.36
CA THR A 6 39.26 -1.74 11.36
C THR A 6 38.31 -2.93 11.27
N ASP A 7 38.81 -4.17 11.31
CA ASP A 7 37.98 -5.39 11.34
C ASP A 7 37.12 -5.42 12.61
N ARG A 8 37.74 -5.09 13.77
CA ARG A 8 37.04 -5.01 15.04
C ARG A 8 35.93 -3.94 15.04
N ALA A 9 36.17 -2.78 14.42
CA ALA A 9 35.15 -1.74 14.30
C ALA A 9 33.95 -2.18 13.43
N SER A 10 34.19 -2.88 12.32
CA SER A 10 33.16 -3.45 11.47
C SER A 10 32.34 -4.52 12.20
N ASP A 11 32.98 -5.39 12.95
CA ASP A 11 32.33 -6.42 13.75
C ASP A 11 31.44 -5.82 14.83
N LEU A 12 31.91 -4.78 15.53
CA LEU A 12 31.12 -4.06 16.54
C LEU A 12 29.91 -3.34 15.90
N ALA A 13 30.08 -2.69 14.75
CA ALA A 13 28.97 -2.03 14.06
C ALA A 13 27.85 -3.02 13.72
N GLY A 14 28.17 -4.18 13.15
CA GLY A 14 27.21 -5.23 12.87
C GLY A 14 26.60 -5.87 14.13
N LEU A 15 27.34 -5.94 15.22
CA LEU A 15 26.84 -6.42 16.52
C LEU A 15 25.80 -5.45 17.11
N TYR A 16 26.07 -4.14 17.07
CA TYR A 16 25.13 -3.12 17.59
C TYR A 16 23.83 -3.03 16.80
N THR A 17 23.85 -3.44 15.55
CA THR A 17 22.64 -3.48 14.70
C THR A 17 21.94 -4.83 14.67
N LEU A 18 22.38 -5.81 15.49
CA LEU A 18 21.81 -7.15 15.51
C LEU A 18 20.29 -7.16 15.77
N SER A 19 19.83 -6.38 16.75
CA SER A 19 18.40 -6.29 17.06
C SER A 19 17.58 -5.72 15.89
N ILE A 20 18.07 -4.66 15.24
CA ILE A 20 17.44 -4.08 14.05
C ILE A 20 17.37 -5.12 12.92
N ARG A 21 18.46 -5.85 12.69
CA ARG A 21 18.53 -6.91 11.68
C ARG A 21 17.49 -8.00 11.93
N MET A 22 17.38 -8.49 13.17
CA MET A 22 16.43 -9.55 13.54
C MET A 22 14.98 -9.08 13.38
N VAL A 23 14.66 -7.88 13.88
CA VAL A 23 13.30 -7.34 13.81
C VAL A 23 12.88 -7.06 12.37
N ILE A 24 13.70 -6.38 11.59
CA ILE A 24 13.40 -6.09 10.18
C ILE A 24 13.27 -7.39 9.38
N GLY A 25 14.22 -8.32 9.56
CA GLY A 25 14.14 -9.61 8.87
C GLY A 25 12.86 -10.37 9.18
N TRP A 26 12.46 -10.40 10.45
CA TRP A 26 11.19 -11.01 10.86
C TRP A 26 9.96 -10.27 10.31
N THR A 27 9.99 -8.95 10.25
CA THR A 27 8.88 -8.15 9.71
C THR A 27 8.54 -8.59 8.28
N TYR A 28 9.53 -8.69 7.40
CA TYR A 28 9.31 -9.15 6.02
C TYR A 28 9.03 -10.65 5.91
N PHE A 29 9.77 -11.49 6.62
CA PHE A 29 9.54 -12.94 6.61
C PHE A 29 8.15 -13.30 7.13
N SER A 30 7.68 -12.64 8.19
CA SER A 30 6.36 -12.89 8.77
C SER A 30 5.21 -12.50 7.83
N ALA A 31 5.43 -11.56 6.90
CA ALA A 31 4.44 -11.23 5.89
C ALA A 31 4.20 -12.41 4.95
N PHE A 32 5.26 -13.02 4.41
CA PHE A 32 5.17 -14.28 3.67
C PHE A 32 4.48 -15.38 4.49
N TRP A 33 4.94 -15.58 5.74
CA TRP A 33 4.43 -16.64 6.62
C TRP A 33 2.92 -16.55 6.81
N ARG A 34 2.42 -15.35 7.09
CA ARG A 34 0.98 -15.09 7.28
C ARG A 34 0.15 -15.18 6.00
N ARG A 35 0.73 -14.78 4.85
CA ARG A 35 -0.02 -14.72 3.59
C ARG A 35 -0.08 -16.04 2.84
N LEU A 36 0.88 -16.94 3.05
CA LEU A 36 0.99 -18.15 2.23
C LEU A 36 1.06 -19.42 3.06
N VAL A 37 1.63 -19.39 4.28
CA VAL A 37 1.82 -20.59 5.11
C VAL A 37 0.68 -20.79 6.08
N LEU A 38 0.29 -19.75 6.84
CA LEU A 38 -0.79 -19.86 7.81
C LEU A 38 -2.16 -19.84 7.13
N GLU A 39 -2.35 -18.99 6.13
CA GLU A 39 -3.58 -18.82 5.40
C GLU A 39 -3.26 -18.34 3.99
N ASN A 40 -3.82 -19.01 2.95
CA ASN A 40 -3.58 -18.56 1.59
C ASN A 40 -4.44 -17.33 1.25
N LYS A 41 -3.86 -16.15 1.44
CA LYS A 41 -4.49 -14.85 1.13
C LYS A 41 -4.25 -14.37 -0.31
N LEU A 42 -3.78 -15.24 -1.17
CA LEU A 42 -3.53 -14.94 -2.59
C LEU A 42 -4.65 -15.44 -3.49
N THR A 43 -5.66 -16.12 -2.94
CA THR A 43 -6.82 -16.61 -3.68
C THR A 43 -7.84 -15.49 -3.87
N PRO A 44 -8.21 -15.14 -5.11
CA PRO A 44 -9.24 -14.17 -5.41
C PRO A 44 -10.60 -14.54 -4.79
N ASP A 45 -11.41 -13.51 -4.48
CA ASP A 45 -12.77 -13.61 -3.94
C ASP A 45 -12.88 -14.25 -2.54
N GLU A 46 -11.78 -14.66 -1.90
CA GLU A 46 -11.76 -15.11 -0.51
C GLU A 46 -11.61 -13.94 0.47
N SER A 47 -12.11 -14.13 1.69
CA SER A 47 -11.97 -13.13 2.75
C SER A 47 -10.50 -12.87 3.07
N GLY A 48 -10.12 -11.59 3.06
CA GLY A 48 -8.73 -11.19 3.32
C GLY A 48 -7.81 -11.32 2.10
N TYR A 49 -8.36 -11.45 0.90
CA TYR A 49 -7.60 -11.43 -0.36
C TYR A 49 -6.71 -10.18 -0.44
N ILE A 50 -5.39 -10.41 -0.50
CA ILE A 50 -4.42 -9.30 -0.46
C ILE A 50 -4.48 -8.41 -1.72
N GLY A 51 -5.04 -8.92 -2.84
CA GLY A 51 -5.21 -8.13 -4.06
C GLY A 51 -6.08 -6.89 -3.88
N GLU A 52 -7.07 -6.94 -2.97
CA GLU A 52 -7.87 -5.76 -2.63
C GLU A 52 -7.04 -4.63 -2.01
N LYS A 53 -5.92 -4.93 -1.34
CA LYS A 53 -5.02 -3.90 -0.79
C LYS A 53 -4.39 -3.03 -1.86
N PHE A 54 -4.16 -3.55 -3.07
CA PHE A 54 -3.67 -2.74 -4.19
C PHE A 54 -4.71 -1.70 -4.63
N ASN A 55 -6.00 -2.05 -4.58
CA ASN A 55 -7.05 -1.06 -4.76
C ASN A 55 -7.04 0.01 -3.67
N HIS A 56 -6.85 -0.40 -2.40
CA HIS A 56 -6.76 0.57 -1.30
C HIS A 56 -5.61 1.56 -1.48
N PHE A 57 -4.49 1.13 -2.08
CA PHE A 57 -3.34 2.02 -2.34
C PHE A 57 -3.61 3.00 -3.48
N LEU A 58 -4.35 2.57 -4.50
CA LEU A 58 -4.49 3.23 -5.80
C LEU A 58 -4.87 4.73 -5.73
N PRO A 59 -5.86 5.20 -4.93
CA PRO A 59 -6.34 6.57 -5.03
C PRO A 59 -5.26 7.63 -4.83
N ASN A 60 -4.39 7.44 -3.84
CA ASN A 60 -3.40 8.44 -3.43
C ASN A 60 -1.95 7.93 -3.47
N ALA A 61 -1.66 6.86 -4.21
CA ALA A 61 -0.30 6.37 -4.41
C ALA A 61 0.59 7.43 -5.08
N LEU A 62 1.83 7.56 -4.60
CA LEU A 62 2.79 8.55 -5.08
C LEU A 62 3.70 7.95 -6.16
N GLY A 63 3.54 8.41 -7.40
CA GLY A 63 4.42 8.06 -8.53
C GLY A 63 4.26 6.64 -9.10
N ILE A 64 3.71 5.70 -8.34
CA ILE A 64 3.48 4.30 -8.77
C ILE A 64 2.01 4.00 -9.11
N LYS A 65 1.14 5.01 -9.06
CA LYS A 65 -0.30 4.87 -9.37
C LYS A 65 -0.57 4.15 -10.69
N PRO A 66 0.08 4.46 -11.83
CA PRO A 66 -0.19 3.77 -13.10
C PRO A 66 0.14 2.27 -13.05
N ILE A 67 1.15 1.88 -12.28
CA ILE A 67 1.53 0.47 -12.11
C ILE A 67 0.44 -0.25 -11.30
N ILE A 68 -0.02 0.36 -10.20
CA ILE A 68 -1.08 -0.22 -9.37
C ILE A 68 -2.38 -0.33 -10.17
N GLU A 69 -2.75 0.69 -10.94
CA GLU A 69 -3.95 0.70 -11.77
C GLU A 69 -3.91 -0.42 -12.83
N TYR A 70 -2.77 -0.60 -13.50
CA TYR A 70 -2.58 -1.72 -14.41
C TYR A 70 -2.79 -3.07 -13.71
N LEU A 71 -2.27 -3.24 -12.50
CA LEU A 71 -2.41 -4.50 -11.77
C LEU A 71 -3.86 -4.77 -11.35
N VAL A 72 -4.58 -3.77 -10.85
CA VAL A 72 -5.98 -3.98 -10.39
C VAL A 72 -6.99 -4.14 -11.53
N THR A 73 -6.62 -3.74 -12.75
CA THR A 73 -7.40 -3.99 -13.97
C THR A 73 -7.05 -5.32 -14.64
N HIS A 74 -5.91 -5.96 -14.26
CA HIS A 74 -5.44 -7.22 -14.83
C HIS A 74 -5.22 -8.28 -13.74
N PRO A 75 -6.26 -9.02 -13.32
CA PRO A 75 -6.20 -9.94 -12.17
C PRO A 75 -5.07 -10.98 -12.26
N ASP A 76 -4.80 -11.52 -13.45
CA ASP A 76 -3.72 -12.51 -13.64
C ASP A 76 -2.33 -11.89 -13.43
N ALA A 77 -2.13 -10.65 -13.87
CA ALA A 77 -0.88 -9.92 -13.66
C ALA A 77 -0.72 -9.57 -12.16
N LEU A 78 -1.80 -9.17 -11.50
CA LEU A 78 -1.84 -8.91 -10.07
C LEU A 78 -1.46 -10.16 -9.27
N GLN A 79 -2.07 -11.31 -9.56
CA GLN A 79 -1.80 -12.55 -8.85
C GLN A 79 -0.34 -12.99 -8.98
N ARG A 80 0.23 -12.93 -10.20
CA ARG A 80 1.67 -13.22 -10.43
C ARG A 80 2.57 -12.25 -9.68
N SER A 81 2.24 -10.97 -9.69
CA SER A 81 3.00 -9.93 -9.00
C SER A 81 2.97 -10.12 -7.48
N MET A 82 1.81 -10.42 -6.89
CA MET A 82 1.66 -10.70 -5.47
C MET A 82 2.44 -11.94 -5.04
N MET A 83 2.39 -13.03 -5.82
CA MET A 83 3.16 -14.24 -5.54
C MET A 83 4.66 -13.94 -5.55
N THR A 84 5.14 -13.26 -6.60
CA THR A 84 6.55 -12.88 -6.75
C THR A 84 6.99 -11.98 -5.59
N PHE A 85 6.20 -10.98 -5.25
CA PHE A 85 6.48 -10.06 -4.14
C PHE A 85 6.54 -10.81 -2.81
N THR A 86 5.61 -11.72 -2.54
CA THR A 86 5.58 -12.53 -1.32
C THR A 86 6.80 -13.44 -1.20
N ILE A 87 7.27 -14.03 -2.31
CA ILE A 87 8.50 -14.83 -2.32
C ILE A 87 9.73 -13.96 -2.08
N ILE A 88 9.80 -12.77 -2.69
CA ILE A 88 10.89 -11.82 -2.46
C ILE A 88 10.94 -11.41 -0.98
N GLU A 89 9.81 -11.11 -0.35
CA GLU A 89 9.73 -10.80 1.09
C GLU A 89 10.26 -11.97 1.94
N ALA A 90 9.92 -13.21 1.59
CA ALA A 90 10.41 -14.40 2.28
C ALA A 90 11.94 -14.52 2.19
N VAL A 91 12.49 -14.43 0.98
CA VAL A 91 13.94 -14.57 0.73
C VAL A 91 14.71 -13.44 1.41
N VAL A 92 14.29 -12.19 1.21
CA VAL A 92 14.92 -11.02 1.81
C VAL A 92 14.87 -11.11 3.34
N GLY A 93 13.70 -11.38 3.91
CA GLY A 93 13.54 -11.49 5.36
C GLY A 93 14.38 -12.60 5.98
N LEU A 94 14.34 -13.81 5.41
CA LEU A 94 15.10 -14.96 5.90
C LEU A 94 16.60 -14.71 5.79
N CYS A 95 17.09 -14.23 4.65
CA CYS A 95 18.51 -13.94 4.45
C CYS A 95 19.00 -12.84 5.39
N ILE A 96 18.21 -11.84 5.71
CA ILE A 96 18.53 -10.82 6.71
C ILE A 96 18.62 -11.42 8.10
N ILE A 97 17.67 -12.27 8.52
CA ILE A 97 17.73 -12.97 9.81
C ILE A 97 19.03 -13.79 9.92
N LEU A 98 19.35 -14.55 8.88
CA LEU A 98 20.55 -15.37 8.83
C LEU A 98 21.84 -14.55 8.65
N GLY A 99 21.73 -13.30 8.23
CA GLY A 99 22.87 -12.46 7.88
C GLY A 99 23.64 -13.01 6.67
N LEU A 100 22.92 -13.40 5.63
CA LEU A 100 23.46 -13.94 4.38
C LEU A 100 23.34 -12.91 3.25
N ILE A 101 24.47 -12.60 2.61
CA ILE A 101 24.57 -11.58 1.55
C ILE A 101 23.85 -10.29 1.99
N THR A 102 24.19 -9.85 3.19
CA THR A 102 23.42 -8.88 3.97
C THR A 102 23.20 -7.56 3.24
N ARG A 103 24.20 -7.03 2.52
CA ARG A 103 24.04 -5.75 1.81
C ARG A 103 23.11 -5.84 0.62
N LEU A 104 23.16 -6.95 -0.13
CA LEU A 104 22.19 -7.18 -1.21
C LEU A 104 20.77 -7.25 -0.66
N MET A 105 20.58 -7.98 0.43
CA MET A 105 19.26 -8.08 1.08
C MET A 105 18.82 -6.76 1.70
N SER A 106 19.74 -5.93 2.16
CA SER A 106 19.43 -4.56 2.63
C SER A 106 18.91 -3.65 1.52
N ILE A 107 19.42 -3.81 0.29
CA ILE A 107 18.85 -3.15 -0.90
C ILE A 107 17.43 -3.67 -1.15
N GLY A 108 17.21 -4.97 -0.97
CA GLY A 108 15.86 -5.56 -1.04
C GLY A 108 14.90 -4.93 -0.02
N ILE A 109 15.31 -4.80 1.25
CA ILE A 109 14.52 -4.11 2.29
C ILE A 109 14.21 -2.68 1.89
N PHE A 110 15.22 -1.92 1.45
CA PHE A 110 15.04 -0.55 1.00
C PHE A 110 13.99 -0.44 -0.11
N SER A 111 14.05 -1.34 -1.10
CA SER A 111 13.13 -1.36 -2.24
C SER A 111 11.70 -1.73 -1.82
N LEU A 112 11.54 -2.74 -0.96
CA LEU A 112 10.24 -3.14 -0.41
C LEU A 112 9.62 -2.03 0.43
N ALA A 113 10.40 -1.41 1.32
CA ALA A 113 9.96 -0.30 2.16
C ALA A 113 9.59 0.94 1.32
N LEU A 114 10.33 1.23 0.25
CA LEU A 114 10.01 2.31 -0.67
C LEU A 114 8.69 2.02 -1.41
N GLY A 115 8.45 0.78 -1.83
CA GLY A 115 7.17 0.37 -2.42
C GLY A 115 5.99 0.57 -1.48
N ILE A 116 6.13 0.20 -0.19
CA ILE A 116 5.14 0.45 0.86
C ILE A 116 4.91 1.95 1.02
N LEU A 117 5.98 2.73 1.16
CA LEU A 117 5.89 4.19 1.33
C LEU A 117 5.14 4.85 0.17
N LEU A 118 5.50 4.53 -1.06
CA LEU A 118 4.91 5.15 -2.26
C LEU A 118 3.46 4.70 -2.52
N GLY A 119 3.14 3.44 -2.22
CA GLY A 119 1.80 2.89 -2.44
C GLY A 119 0.83 3.22 -1.32
N SER A 120 1.18 2.91 -0.10
CA SER A 120 0.29 2.94 1.06
C SER A 120 0.61 4.00 2.10
N GLY A 121 1.67 4.79 1.94
CA GLY A 121 2.09 5.76 2.94
C GLY A 121 1.06 6.84 3.29
N TRP A 122 0.01 7.00 2.51
CA TRP A 122 -1.11 7.90 2.82
C TRP A 122 -2.18 7.26 3.74
N LEU A 123 -2.14 5.93 3.92
CA LEU A 123 -3.06 5.20 4.80
C LEU A 123 -2.65 5.34 6.26
N GLY A 124 -3.64 5.31 7.15
CA GLY A 124 -3.47 5.40 8.60
C GLY A 124 -4.62 6.19 9.22
N THR A 125 -5.51 5.52 9.95
CA THR A 125 -6.73 6.15 10.49
C THR A 125 -6.47 6.99 11.72
N THR A 126 -5.56 6.56 12.60
CA THR A 126 -5.26 7.21 13.88
C THR A 126 -3.82 7.67 13.98
N CYS A 127 -2.91 6.91 13.40
CA CYS A 127 -1.49 7.21 13.31
C CYS A 127 -1.05 7.05 11.85
N VAL A 128 0.12 7.53 11.51
CA VAL A 128 0.71 7.43 10.16
C VAL A 128 1.38 6.07 9.93
N ASP A 129 0.69 4.98 10.25
CA ASP A 129 1.25 3.63 10.45
C ASP A 129 2.00 3.12 9.22
N GLU A 130 1.37 3.16 8.04
CA GLU A 130 1.98 2.67 6.81
C GLU A 130 3.16 3.55 6.37
N TRP A 131 3.06 4.85 6.57
CA TRP A 131 4.16 5.77 6.32
C TRP A 131 5.35 5.49 7.24
N GLN A 132 5.10 5.26 8.56
CA GLN A 132 6.15 4.95 9.53
C GLN A 132 6.88 3.66 9.16
N ILE A 133 6.16 2.60 8.78
CA ILE A 133 6.75 1.33 8.33
C ILE A 133 7.65 1.57 7.11
N GLY A 134 7.19 2.38 6.15
CA GLY A 134 7.95 2.72 4.96
C GLY A 134 9.24 3.46 5.28
N VAL A 135 9.19 4.59 5.98
CA VAL A 135 10.38 5.41 6.25
C VAL A 135 11.38 4.72 7.18
N LEU A 136 10.91 4.00 8.22
CA LEU A 136 11.77 3.24 9.13
C LEU A 136 12.42 2.04 8.42
N GLY A 137 11.69 1.37 7.51
CA GLY A 137 12.23 0.30 6.68
C GLY A 137 13.36 0.79 5.76
N ILE A 138 13.18 1.96 5.12
CA ILE A 138 14.20 2.61 4.29
C ILE A 138 15.46 2.93 5.13
N ALA A 139 15.27 3.58 6.29
CA ALA A 139 16.38 3.93 7.18
C ALA A 139 17.09 2.68 7.71
N GLY A 140 16.34 1.66 8.14
CA GLY A 140 16.89 0.39 8.62
C GLY A 140 17.65 -0.38 7.54
N GLY A 141 17.13 -0.42 6.31
CA GLY A 141 17.83 -0.98 5.15
C GLY A 141 19.16 -0.28 4.88
N PHE A 142 19.18 1.06 4.94
CA PHE A 142 20.41 1.84 4.79
C PHE A 142 21.43 1.55 5.88
N VAL A 143 21.00 1.49 7.15
CA VAL A 143 21.87 1.16 8.27
C VAL A 143 22.49 -0.24 8.09
N LEU A 144 21.68 -1.26 7.76
CA LEU A 144 22.16 -2.62 7.53
C LEU A 144 23.10 -2.72 6.33
N PHE A 145 22.88 -1.93 5.28
CA PHE A 145 23.78 -1.83 4.15
C PHE A 145 25.16 -1.29 4.58
N LEU A 146 25.20 -0.28 5.42
CA LEU A 146 26.45 0.32 5.90
C LEU A 146 27.21 -0.60 6.83
N THR A 147 26.54 -1.23 7.79
CA THR A 147 27.17 -2.01 8.86
C THR A 147 27.47 -3.45 8.47
N GLY A 148 26.70 -4.02 7.52
CA GLY A 148 26.69 -5.46 7.30
C GLY A 148 26.08 -6.21 8.49
N SER A 149 26.29 -7.53 8.57
CA SER A 149 25.65 -8.40 9.56
C SER A 149 26.43 -8.60 10.87
N GLY A 150 27.75 -8.34 10.87
CA GLY A 150 28.63 -8.58 12.02
C GLY A 150 28.68 -10.04 12.49
N PRO A 151 29.17 -10.29 13.72
CA PRO A 151 29.10 -11.59 14.37
C PRO A 151 27.68 -12.14 14.42
N TYR A 152 27.48 -13.42 14.64
CA TYR A 152 26.19 -14.11 14.63
C TYR A 152 25.49 -14.08 13.28
N SER A 153 26.26 -14.28 12.18
CA SER A 153 25.73 -14.29 10.81
C SER A 153 26.45 -15.31 9.94
N LEU A 154 25.79 -15.75 8.86
CA LEU A 154 26.40 -16.63 7.87
C LEU A 154 27.53 -15.94 7.10
N ASP A 155 27.40 -14.68 6.76
CA ASP A 155 28.46 -13.89 6.13
C ASP A 155 29.73 -13.91 6.98
N TYR A 156 29.59 -13.64 8.29
CA TYR A 156 30.72 -13.67 9.23
C TYR A 156 31.31 -15.07 9.36
N TYR A 157 30.50 -16.11 9.46
CA TYR A 157 30.95 -17.50 9.50
C TYR A 157 31.77 -17.85 8.26
N PHE A 158 31.35 -17.46 7.07
CA PHE A 158 32.06 -17.71 5.82
C PHE A 158 33.39 -16.92 5.75
N MET A 159 33.39 -15.67 6.20
CA MET A 159 34.61 -14.83 6.27
C MET A 159 35.59 -15.41 7.24
N LYS A 160 35.17 -15.79 8.44
CA LYS A 160 36.02 -16.39 9.48
C LYS A 160 36.67 -17.71 9.03
N ASN A 161 35.93 -18.50 8.25
CA ASN A 161 36.44 -19.77 7.69
C ASN A 161 37.18 -19.58 6.35
N ASN A 162 37.53 -18.35 5.97
CA ASN A 162 38.30 -18.03 4.76
C ASN A 162 37.77 -18.69 3.49
N LYS A 163 36.43 -18.73 3.31
CA LYS A 163 35.84 -19.26 2.09
C LYS A 163 36.27 -18.41 0.89
N SER A 164 36.71 -19.02 -0.20
CA SER A 164 37.30 -18.35 -1.37
C SER A 164 36.49 -17.23 -1.97
N PHE A 165 35.17 -17.36 -1.94
CA PHE A 165 34.26 -16.33 -2.47
C PHE A 165 34.20 -15.05 -1.63
N THR A 166 34.52 -15.12 -0.30
CA THR A 166 34.52 -13.96 0.59
C THR A 166 35.65 -12.97 0.28
N HIS A 167 36.68 -13.40 -0.43
CA HIS A 167 37.78 -12.54 -0.89
C HIS A 167 37.51 -11.86 -2.24
N LYS A 168 36.40 -12.18 -2.91
CA LYS A 168 36.04 -11.57 -4.19
C LYS A 168 35.44 -10.19 -3.98
N LYS A 169 35.72 -9.25 -4.91
CA LYS A 169 35.19 -7.87 -4.85
C LYS A 169 33.68 -7.79 -4.73
N TRP A 170 32.94 -8.69 -5.40
CA TRP A 170 31.47 -8.69 -5.29
C TRP A 170 30.98 -8.94 -3.86
N PHE A 171 31.67 -9.81 -3.09
CA PHE A 171 31.25 -10.10 -1.72
C PHE A 171 31.42 -8.90 -0.80
N SER A 172 32.45 -8.07 -0.98
CA SER A 172 32.62 -6.85 -0.18
C SER A 172 31.54 -5.80 -0.45
N TRP A 173 30.87 -5.85 -1.60
CA TRP A 173 29.75 -4.97 -1.93
C TRP A 173 28.38 -5.55 -1.55
N LEU A 174 28.20 -6.85 -1.65
CA LEU A 174 26.89 -7.51 -1.50
C LEU A 174 26.74 -8.30 -0.19
N GLY A 175 27.83 -8.75 0.40
CA GLY A 175 27.87 -9.45 1.69
C GLY A 175 28.09 -8.50 2.86
N SER A 176 29.03 -8.86 3.71
CA SER A 176 29.40 -8.12 4.93
C SER A 176 30.89 -7.80 4.98
N GLY A 177 31.37 -7.28 6.10
CA GLY A 177 32.75 -6.83 6.29
C GLY A 177 32.91 -5.34 5.95
N LEU A 178 34.14 -4.92 5.71
CA LEU A 178 34.45 -3.54 5.37
C LEU A 178 33.83 -3.14 4.03
N LEU A 179 33.02 -2.06 4.05
CA LEU A 179 32.42 -1.52 2.84
C LEU A 179 33.49 -0.73 2.06
N PRO A 180 33.76 -1.07 0.78
CA PRO A 180 34.85 -0.48 -0.01
C PRO A 180 34.48 0.91 -0.57
N ILE A 181 34.16 1.86 0.30
CA ILE A 181 33.84 3.25 -0.05
C ILE A 181 35.00 4.17 0.30
N TRP A 182 35.45 4.96 -0.67
CA TRP A 182 36.58 5.88 -0.47
C TRP A 182 36.30 6.99 0.55
N LYS A 183 35.05 7.57 0.52
CA LYS A 183 34.67 8.68 1.41
C LYS A 183 33.43 8.30 2.23
N PRO A 184 33.54 7.40 3.22
CA PRO A 184 32.37 6.89 3.94
C PRO A 184 31.57 7.98 4.65
N LYS A 185 32.23 9.00 5.22
CA LYS A 185 31.54 10.12 5.87
C LYS A 185 30.63 10.88 4.92
N VAL A 186 31.10 11.16 3.70
CA VAL A 186 30.31 11.88 2.67
C VAL A 186 29.14 11.00 2.22
N PHE A 187 29.38 9.70 1.99
CA PHE A 187 28.33 8.78 1.57
C PHE A 187 27.23 8.64 2.61
N VAL A 188 27.60 8.46 3.88
CA VAL A 188 26.63 8.35 5.00
C VAL A 188 25.85 9.64 5.15
N LEU A 189 26.53 10.81 5.13
CA LEU A 189 25.86 12.11 5.25
C LEU A 189 24.88 12.35 4.10
N ALA A 190 25.30 12.11 2.86
CA ALA A 190 24.45 12.28 1.69
C ALA A 190 23.22 11.34 1.75
N GLY A 191 23.43 10.06 2.05
CA GLY A 191 22.35 9.10 2.23
C GLY A 191 21.37 9.52 3.33
N THR A 192 21.88 9.99 4.47
CA THR A 192 21.07 10.49 5.58
C THR A 192 20.22 11.70 5.16
N ILE A 193 20.81 12.68 4.47
CA ILE A 193 20.10 13.87 3.97
C ILE A 193 19.01 13.47 2.98
N ILE A 194 19.30 12.55 2.06
CA ILE A 194 18.31 12.06 1.08
C ILE A 194 17.16 11.35 1.78
N ILE A 195 17.44 10.42 2.70
CA ILE A 195 16.41 9.67 3.42
C ILE A 195 15.58 10.60 4.31
N PHE A 196 16.21 11.53 5.01
CA PHE A 196 15.50 12.50 5.84
C PHE A 196 14.67 13.47 5.00
N GLY A 197 15.20 13.94 3.88
CA GLY A 197 14.45 14.76 2.92
C GLY A 197 13.23 14.02 2.35
N LEU A 198 13.40 12.74 1.97
CA LEU A 198 12.30 11.88 1.54
C LEU A 198 11.24 11.71 2.66
N THR A 199 11.69 11.53 3.89
CA THR A 199 10.82 11.43 5.07
C THR A 199 9.96 12.68 5.24
N LEU A 200 10.56 13.87 5.25
CA LEU A 200 9.85 15.14 5.39
C LEU A 200 8.93 15.41 4.19
N PHE A 201 9.39 15.14 2.97
CA PHE A 201 8.59 15.33 1.76
C PHE A 201 7.35 14.43 1.76
N THR A 202 7.52 13.13 2.02
CA THR A 202 6.39 12.18 2.03
C THR A 202 5.44 12.42 3.19
N ASN A 203 5.94 12.84 4.37
CA ASN A 203 5.08 13.27 5.47
C ASN A 203 4.20 14.45 5.05
N GLN A 204 4.81 15.51 4.50
CA GLN A 204 4.04 16.67 4.02
C GLN A 204 3.05 16.30 2.92
N TYR A 205 3.45 15.46 1.97
CA TYR A 205 2.61 15.07 0.84
C TYR A 205 1.38 14.24 1.27
N PHE A 206 1.58 13.27 2.16
CA PHE A 206 0.52 12.35 2.57
C PHE A 206 -0.34 12.87 3.72
N HIS A 207 0.25 13.58 4.66
CA HIS A 207 -0.41 13.92 5.92
C HIS A 207 -0.36 15.42 6.26
N GLY A 208 0.52 16.19 5.64
CA GLY A 208 0.76 17.57 6.01
C GLY A 208 1.51 17.71 7.34
N GLY A 209 1.44 18.90 7.95
CA GLY A 209 1.96 19.15 9.30
C GLY A 209 3.47 19.41 9.42
N VAL A 210 4.25 19.32 8.34
CA VAL A 210 5.67 19.69 8.35
C VAL A 210 5.84 21.19 8.07
N TRP A 211 5.22 21.68 7.00
CA TRP A 211 5.22 23.11 6.62
C TRP A 211 3.85 23.61 6.12
N GLY A 212 2.81 22.82 6.30
CA GLY A 212 1.43 23.16 5.91
C GLY A 212 0.42 22.58 6.88
N THR A 213 -0.86 22.68 6.53
CA THR A 213 -1.95 22.18 7.35
C THR A 213 -1.95 20.66 7.41
N LEU A 214 -2.31 20.13 8.56
CA LEU A 214 -2.53 18.70 8.75
C LEU A 214 -3.77 18.23 7.96
N HIS A 215 -3.68 17.09 7.31
CA HIS A 215 -4.81 16.43 6.64
C HIS A 215 -4.68 14.92 6.76
N ASN A 216 -5.81 14.22 6.77
CA ASN A 216 -5.83 12.77 6.83
C ASN A 216 -6.93 12.22 5.91
N LYS A 217 -6.53 11.75 4.74
CA LYS A 217 -7.41 11.19 3.72
C LYS A 217 -7.92 9.79 4.03
N SER A 218 -7.36 9.13 5.04
CA SER A 218 -7.73 7.76 5.40
C SER A 218 -8.82 7.66 6.46
N VAL A 219 -9.41 8.79 6.90
CA VAL A 219 -10.44 8.80 7.97
C VAL A 219 -11.84 8.91 7.39
N LYS A 220 -12.13 10.03 6.73
CA LYS A 220 -13.48 10.32 6.22
C LYS A 220 -13.67 9.71 4.84
N PRO A 221 -14.76 8.96 4.60
CA PRO A 221 -15.03 8.45 3.26
C PRO A 221 -15.29 9.59 2.28
N LYS A 222 -14.76 9.42 1.06
CA LYS A 222 -15.06 10.30 -0.07
C LYS A 222 -15.35 9.44 -1.28
N LEU A 223 -16.54 9.65 -1.87
CA LEU A 223 -16.92 9.12 -3.17
C LEU A 223 -16.82 10.23 -4.22
N GLU A 224 -16.22 9.91 -5.34
CA GLU A 224 -16.27 10.71 -6.56
C GLU A 224 -17.34 10.09 -7.46
N ILE A 225 -18.25 10.92 -7.98
CA ILE A 225 -19.31 10.53 -8.90
C ILE A 225 -18.96 11.16 -10.23
N SER A 226 -18.92 10.36 -11.29
CA SER A 226 -18.55 10.80 -12.64
C SER A 226 -19.32 10.02 -13.71
N ALA A 227 -19.10 10.36 -14.98
CA ALA A 227 -19.68 9.69 -16.14
C ALA A 227 -21.21 9.47 -16.01
N ILE A 228 -21.93 10.52 -15.57
CA ILE A 228 -23.38 10.45 -15.41
C ILE A 228 -24.03 10.60 -16.77
N SER A 229 -24.86 9.64 -17.13
CA SER A 229 -25.70 9.70 -18.33
C SER A 229 -27.11 9.25 -18.01
N LEU A 230 -28.07 9.92 -18.58
CA LEU A 230 -29.51 9.60 -18.50
C LEU A 230 -30.03 9.36 -19.91
N ASN A 231 -30.29 8.10 -20.25
CA ASN A 231 -30.81 7.68 -21.53
C ASN A 231 -32.22 7.06 -21.33
N ASP A 232 -33.24 7.70 -21.88
CA ASP A 232 -34.64 7.35 -21.66
C ASP A 232 -34.98 7.31 -20.17
N SER A 233 -35.14 6.11 -19.59
CA SER A 233 -35.43 5.91 -18.17
C SER A 233 -34.20 5.34 -17.39
N THR A 234 -33.05 5.17 -18.05
CA THR A 234 -31.86 4.52 -17.48
C THR A 234 -30.83 5.57 -17.10
N LEU A 235 -30.62 5.72 -15.81
CA LEU A 235 -29.52 6.53 -15.24
C LEU A 235 -28.31 5.65 -14.97
N THR A 236 -27.19 5.96 -15.60
CA THR A 236 -25.89 5.31 -15.34
C THR A 236 -24.92 6.32 -14.79
N PHE A 237 -24.16 5.94 -13.77
CA PHE A 237 -23.12 6.78 -13.17
C PHE A 237 -21.97 5.94 -12.60
N GLU A 238 -20.77 6.49 -12.67
CA GLU A 238 -19.58 5.89 -12.11
C GLU A 238 -19.38 6.36 -10.66
N VAL A 239 -19.08 5.43 -9.76
CA VAL A 239 -18.63 5.72 -8.38
C VAL A 239 -17.20 5.29 -8.19
N TYR A 240 -16.38 6.14 -7.54
CA TYR A 240 -15.00 5.83 -7.18
C TYR A 240 -14.73 6.29 -5.76
N ARG A 241 -14.40 5.35 -4.85
CA ARG A 241 -14.05 5.70 -3.47
C ARG A 241 -12.58 6.05 -3.36
N THR A 242 -12.27 7.33 -3.11
CA THR A 242 -10.90 7.88 -3.11
C THR A 242 -10.31 8.10 -1.73
N GLU A 243 -11.12 8.18 -0.67
CA GLU A 243 -10.66 8.42 0.69
C GLU A 243 -11.45 7.58 1.72
N GLY A 244 -10.97 7.56 2.95
CA GLY A 244 -11.57 6.86 4.10
C GLY A 244 -10.78 5.64 4.54
N ALA A 245 -11.23 5.03 5.66
CA ALA A 245 -10.58 3.87 6.25
C ALA A 245 -10.55 2.67 5.29
N ASP A 246 -9.43 1.97 5.23
CA ASP A 246 -9.26 0.79 4.37
C ASP A 246 -9.86 -0.49 4.97
N VAL A 247 -10.04 -0.53 6.30
CA VAL A 247 -10.55 -1.71 7.03
C VAL A 247 -12.06 -1.85 6.92
N TYR A 248 -12.77 -0.73 6.80
CA TYR A 248 -14.22 -0.71 6.71
C TYR A 248 -14.63 -0.17 5.35
N GLY A 249 -15.50 -0.89 4.64
CA GLY A 249 -16.12 -0.38 3.42
C GLY A 249 -16.89 0.93 3.68
N SER A 250 -17.10 1.76 2.67
CA SER A 250 -18.19 2.72 2.68
C SER A 250 -19.47 1.92 2.63
N PHE A 251 -20.38 2.20 3.54
CA PHE A 251 -21.69 1.60 3.60
C PHE A 251 -22.69 2.62 3.05
N LEU A 252 -22.96 2.53 1.74
CA LEU A 252 -23.94 3.37 1.10
C LEU A 252 -25.33 2.93 1.54
N ILE A 253 -26.06 3.80 2.24
CA ILE A 253 -27.39 3.52 2.81
C ILE A 253 -28.52 4.18 2.04
N GLY A 254 -28.23 5.06 1.10
CA GLY A 254 -29.23 5.72 0.28
C GLY A 254 -28.68 6.19 -1.06
N ILE A 255 -29.47 6.02 -2.11
CA ILE A 255 -29.32 6.69 -3.39
C ILE A 255 -30.64 7.44 -3.64
N GLN A 256 -30.55 8.75 -3.82
CA GLN A 256 -31.69 9.60 -4.10
C GLN A 256 -31.50 10.33 -5.43
N VAL A 257 -32.55 10.37 -6.25
CA VAL A 257 -32.63 11.25 -7.41
C VAL A 257 -33.57 12.41 -7.06
N LEU A 258 -33.08 13.62 -7.24
CA LEU A 258 -33.78 14.84 -6.85
C LEU A 258 -34.20 15.62 -8.08
N ASP A 259 -35.31 16.34 -7.95
CA ASP A 259 -35.76 17.30 -8.94
C ASP A 259 -35.03 18.66 -8.81
N LYS A 260 -35.45 19.65 -9.61
CA LYS A 260 -34.89 21.02 -9.61
C LYS A 260 -35.13 21.78 -8.29
N ASN A 261 -36.16 21.38 -7.51
CA ASN A 261 -36.50 22.00 -6.23
C ASN A 261 -35.75 21.36 -5.08
N GLY A 262 -35.06 20.22 -5.32
CA GLY A 262 -34.40 19.42 -4.31
C GLY A 262 -35.31 18.36 -3.67
N ASP A 263 -36.52 18.16 -4.21
CA ASP A 263 -37.41 17.13 -3.74
C ASP A 263 -37.02 15.75 -4.30
N THR A 264 -37.13 14.72 -3.45
CA THR A 264 -36.77 13.35 -3.84
C THR A 264 -37.87 12.75 -4.73
N ILE A 265 -37.50 12.42 -5.97
CA ILE A 265 -38.39 11.79 -6.94
C ILE A 265 -38.22 10.26 -7.00
N GLU A 266 -37.02 9.78 -6.69
CA GLU A 266 -36.74 8.35 -6.61
C GLU A 266 -35.81 8.09 -5.43
N GLU A 267 -36.05 7.00 -4.66
CA GLU A 267 -35.21 6.61 -3.52
C GLU A 267 -34.95 5.10 -3.51
N ILE A 268 -33.67 4.76 -3.43
CA ILE A 268 -33.18 3.42 -3.15
C ILE A 268 -32.60 3.44 -1.74
N ASN A 269 -33.38 2.97 -0.79
CA ASN A 269 -33.04 2.94 0.62
C ASN A 269 -32.08 1.79 0.95
N GLN A 270 -31.66 1.72 2.20
CA GLN A 270 -30.71 0.73 2.73
C GLN A 270 -31.15 -0.73 2.44
N GLU A 271 -32.43 -1.05 2.57
CA GLU A 271 -32.96 -2.39 2.35
C GLU A 271 -32.84 -2.78 0.87
N LYS A 272 -33.26 -1.91 -0.06
CA LYS A 272 -33.10 -2.11 -1.50
C LYS A 272 -31.62 -2.21 -1.89
N LEU A 273 -30.73 -1.43 -1.28
CA LEU A 273 -29.29 -1.48 -1.54
C LEU A 273 -28.64 -2.78 -1.06
N SER A 274 -29.18 -3.41 0.00
CA SER A 274 -28.68 -4.71 0.48
C SER A 274 -29.03 -5.88 -0.44
N THR A 275 -30.04 -5.70 -1.27
CA THR A 275 -30.53 -6.68 -2.26
C THR A 275 -30.38 -6.19 -3.70
N PHE A 276 -29.57 -5.16 -3.93
CA PHE A 276 -29.41 -4.52 -5.23
C PHE A 276 -28.93 -5.52 -6.28
N PRO A 277 -29.51 -5.54 -7.49
CA PRO A 277 -29.15 -6.50 -8.54
C PRO A 277 -27.67 -6.33 -8.95
N LYS A 278 -26.92 -7.43 -8.89
CA LYS A 278 -25.48 -7.41 -9.22
C LYS A 278 -25.21 -7.11 -10.69
N GLU A 279 -26.13 -7.43 -11.57
CA GLU A 279 -26.11 -7.12 -12.99
C GLU A 279 -26.17 -5.64 -13.31
N HIS A 280 -26.63 -4.82 -12.37
CA HIS A 280 -26.65 -3.36 -12.47
C HIS A 280 -25.38 -2.70 -11.91
N ILE A 281 -24.37 -3.49 -11.54
CA ILE A 281 -23.07 -3.02 -11.03
C ILE A 281 -21.96 -3.56 -11.93
N HIS A 282 -21.32 -2.70 -12.69
CA HIS A 282 -20.15 -3.06 -13.49
C HIS A 282 -18.86 -2.61 -12.80
N ASN A 283 -18.14 -3.56 -12.18
CA ASN A 283 -16.90 -3.29 -11.45
C ASN A 283 -15.68 -3.21 -12.38
N HIS A 284 -14.90 -2.14 -12.27
CA HIS A 284 -13.69 -1.92 -13.07
C HIS A 284 -12.44 -2.59 -12.49
N TYR A 285 -12.41 -2.78 -11.16
CA TYR A 285 -11.24 -3.24 -10.43
C TYR A 285 -11.52 -4.52 -9.63
N VAL A 286 -10.46 -5.10 -9.05
CA VAL A 286 -10.57 -6.32 -8.24
C VAL A 286 -11.33 -6.12 -6.94
N ALA A 287 -11.24 -4.94 -6.30
CA ALA A 287 -12.12 -4.59 -5.19
C ALA A 287 -13.51 -4.23 -5.72
N LYS A 288 -14.51 -5.00 -5.32
CA LYS A 288 -15.85 -4.97 -5.91
C LYS A 288 -16.82 -4.16 -5.08
N VAL A 289 -17.53 -3.21 -5.72
CA VAL A 289 -18.79 -2.66 -5.22
C VAL A 289 -19.82 -3.78 -5.27
N LYS A 290 -20.51 -4.02 -4.18
CA LYS A 290 -21.46 -5.14 -4.06
C LYS A 290 -22.53 -4.88 -2.99
N PRO A 291 -23.72 -5.47 -3.13
CA PRO A 291 -24.68 -5.53 -2.05
C PRO A 291 -24.09 -6.30 -0.87
N GLY A 292 -24.24 -5.76 0.33
CA GLY A 292 -23.86 -6.38 1.59
C GLY A 292 -25.09 -6.78 2.39
N LYS A 293 -24.89 -7.32 3.60
CA LYS A 293 -26.00 -7.78 4.44
C LYS A 293 -27.01 -6.69 4.81
N HIS A 294 -26.55 -5.44 4.94
CA HIS A 294 -27.37 -4.34 5.45
C HIS A 294 -27.31 -3.05 4.60
N SER A 295 -26.48 -3.03 3.58
CA SER A 295 -26.22 -1.83 2.76
C SER A 295 -25.46 -2.22 1.50
N MET A 296 -25.19 -1.28 0.59
CA MET A 296 -24.22 -1.47 -0.47
C MET A 296 -22.82 -1.15 0.06
N ILE A 297 -21.85 -2.02 -0.24
CA ILE A 297 -20.44 -1.88 0.21
C ILE A 297 -19.61 -1.35 -0.96
N ILE A 298 -18.90 -0.26 -0.72
CA ILE A 298 -17.95 0.35 -1.66
C ILE A 298 -16.57 0.36 -1.01
N PRO A 299 -15.71 -0.65 -1.27
CA PRO A 299 -14.37 -0.72 -0.70
C PRO A 299 -13.50 0.48 -1.12
N LEU A 300 -12.50 0.83 -0.32
CA LEU A 300 -11.55 1.87 -0.68
C LEU A 300 -10.85 1.54 -2.01
N GLY A 301 -10.78 2.51 -2.91
CA GLY A 301 -10.24 2.35 -4.26
C GLY A 301 -11.12 1.55 -5.21
N ALA A 302 -12.29 1.07 -4.79
CA ALA A 302 -13.23 0.42 -5.69
C ALA A 302 -13.87 1.43 -6.65
N LYS A 303 -14.02 1.02 -7.89
CA LYS A 303 -14.59 1.80 -9.00
C LYS A 303 -15.59 0.95 -9.76
N ALA A 304 -16.81 1.46 -9.92
CA ALA A 304 -17.87 0.75 -10.63
C ALA A 304 -18.87 1.70 -11.27
N ASP A 305 -19.48 1.25 -12.38
CA ASP A 305 -20.68 1.86 -12.93
C ASP A 305 -21.91 1.24 -12.27
N ILE A 306 -22.86 2.08 -11.88
CA ILE A 306 -24.15 1.69 -11.30
C ILE A 306 -25.24 2.17 -12.23
N THR A 307 -26.19 1.28 -12.54
CA THR A 307 -27.31 1.55 -13.43
C THR A 307 -28.62 1.50 -12.64
N LEU A 308 -29.42 2.54 -12.76
CA LEU A 308 -30.77 2.67 -12.17
C LEU A 308 -31.84 2.87 -13.24
N ASN A 309 -32.98 2.28 -13.05
CA ASN A 309 -34.17 2.55 -13.87
C ASN A 309 -35.08 3.54 -13.13
N LEU A 310 -35.29 4.74 -13.69
CA LEU A 310 -36.09 5.79 -13.09
C LEU A 310 -37.54 5.71 -13.57
N ASN A 311 -38.49 5.99 -12.65
CA ASN A 311 -39.90 6.09 -12.98
C ASN A 311 -40.26 7.45 -13.58
N HIS A 312 -39.50 8.50 -13.21
CA HIS A 312 -39.75 9.89 -13.65
C HIS A 312 -38.45 10.55 -14.15
N PRO A 313 -37.86 10.05 -15.26
CA PRO A 313 -36.61 10.55 -15.77
C PRO A 313 -36.65 12.01 -16.21
N GLU A 314 -37.79 12.49 -16.66
CA GLU A 314 -38.01 13.87 -17.17
C GLU A 314 -37.86 14.96 -16.10
N THR A 315 -38.00 14.60 -14.83
CA THR A 315 -37.86 15.52 -13.70
C THR A 315 -36.52 15.40 -12.97
N ALA A 316 -35.71 14.40 -13.32
CA ALA A 316 -34.43 14.14 -12.70
C ALA A 316 -33.45 15.29 -12.95
N ASN A 317 -32.84 15.83 -11.88
CA ASN A 317 -31.91 16.95 -11.94
C ASN A 317 -30.60 16.67 -11.25
N SER A 318 -30.60 15.98 -10.11
CA SER A 318 -29.39 15.65 -9.38
C SER A 318 -29.45 14.29 -8.72
N LEU A 319 -28.28 13.66 -8.60
CA LEU A 319 -28.06 12.40 -7.92
C LEU A 319 -27.40 12.67 -6.57
N LYS A 320 -27.94 12.08 -5.50
CA LYS A 320 -27.40 12.16 -4.16
C LYS A 320 -27.11 10.75 -3.61
N LEU A 321 -25.89 10.54 -3.11
CA LEU A 321 -25.48 9.33 -2.42
C LEU A 321 -25.32 9.62 -0.93
N ILE A 322 -25.76 8.70 -0.07
CA ILE A 322 -25.78 8.88 1.39
C ILE A 322 -25.02 7.73 2.05
N ASP A 323 -23.97 8.07 2.80
CA ASP A 323 -23.18 7.11 3.58
C ASP A 323 -23.74 6.96 5.00
N ILE A 324 -23.49 5.81 5.62
CA ILE A 324 -23.91 5.52 7.01
C ILE A 324 -23.31 6.50 8.03
N SER A 325 -22.20 7.16 7.71
CA SER A 325 -21.60 8.23 8.53
C SER A 325 -22.39 9.55 8.49
N GLY A 326 -23.43 9.65 7.64
CA GLY A 326 -24.19 10.87 7.41
C GLY A 326 -23.54 11.83 6.41
N ILE A 327 -22.47 11.42 5.72
CA ILE A 327 -21.89 12.19 4.62
C ILE A 327 -22.76 11.99 3.39
N GLU A 328 -23.01 13.09 2.68
CA GLU A 328 -23.77 13.10 1.43
C GLU A 328 -22.88 13.61 0.29
N TRP A 329 -23.01 13.01 -0.89
CA TRP A 329 -22.37 13.46 -2.13
C TRP A 329 -23.44 13.69 -3.17
N THR A 330 -23.49 14.90 -3.70
CA THR A 330 -24.49 15.32 -4.70
C THR A 330 -23.80 15.78 -5.97
N THR A 331 -24.38 15.43 -7.11
CA THR A 331 -23.90 15.83 -8.43
C THR A 331 -25.09 16.07 -9.37
N GLU A 332 -24.95 16.98 -10.34
CA GLU A 332 -26.00 17.28 -11.33
C GLU A 332 -26.04 16.18 -12.39
N ILE A 333 -27.25 15.87 -12.83
CA ILE A 333 -27.52 14.98 -13.97
C ILE A 333 -27.66 15.87 -15.22
N HIS A 334 -26.73 15.72 -16.15
CA HIS A 334 -26.82 16.41 -17.42
C HIS A 334 -27.47 15.46 -18.44
N PRO A 335 -28.67 15.75 -18.97
CA PRO A 335 -29.23 14.99 -20.09
C PRO A 335 -28.32 15.19 -21.31
N GLU A 336 -27.99 14.11 -22.00
CA GLU A 336 -27.24 14.15 -23.27
C GLU A 336 -28.08 14.77 -24.39
#